data_65b89f66d459de855436fbcb1cb0cff3
#
_entry.id   65b89f66d459de855436fbcb1cb0cff3
#
_cell.length_a   1.000
_cell.length_b   1.000
_cell.length_c   1.000
_cell.angle_alpha   90.00
_cell.angle_beta   90.00
_cell.angle_gamma   90.00
#
_symmetry.space_group_name_H-M   'P 1'
#
loop_
_entity.id
_entity.type
_entity.pdbx_description
1 polymer ?
#
loop_
_entity_poly.entity_id
_entity_poly.type
_entity_poly.pdbx_seq_one_letter_code
_entity_poly.pdbx_strand_id
1 'polypeptide(L)' 'MNEDLLEKVYQENLEERIISFLAEKERISLEEAMDIYYNSKLATMIHKGEYGIQYLDYKVLVEILLETEPELMQRS' A
#
# COMPACT_ATOMS: atom_id res chain seq x y z
N MET A 1 -21.17 11.45 8.16
CA MET A 1 -20.84 10.58 9.28
C MET A 1 -20.41 9.20 8.85
N ASN A 2 -21.28 8.50 8.17
CA ASN A 2 -20.94 7.15 7.74
C ASN A 2 -19.92 7.15 6.63
N GLU A 3 -19.80 8.27 5.91
CA GLU A 3 -18.85 8.34 4.82
C GLU A 3 -17.40 8.24 5.30
N ASP A 4 -17.10 8.88 6.43
CA ASP A 4 -15.75 8.81 6.97
C ASP A 4 -15.41 7.38 7.40
N LEU A 5 -16.37 6.70 8.02
CA LEU A 5 -16.17 5.34 8.46
C LEU A 5 -16.00 4.40 7.26
N LEU A 6 -16.84 4.57 6.24
CA LEU A 6 -16.75 3.74 5.05
C LEU A 6 -15.42 3.96 4.32
N GLU A 7 -14.98 5.19 4.24
CA GLU A 7 -13.71 5.49 3.59
C GLU A 7 -12.56 4.84 4.35
N LYS A 8 -12.61 4.89 5.65
CA LYS A 8 -11.56 4.29 6.48
C LYS A 8 -11.52 2.77 6.29
N VAL A 9 -12.69 2.14 6.28
CA VAL A 9 -12.77 0.68 6.07
C VAL A 9 -12.24 0.34 4.69
N TYR A 10 -12.59 1.14 3.69
CA TYR A 10 -12.10 0.92 2.34
C TYR A 10 -10.58 0.99 2.28
N GLN A 11 -10.01 1.99 2.94
CA GLN A 11 -8.56 2.14 2.94
C GLN A 11 -7.87 0.98 3.66
N GLU A 12 -8.44 0.53 4.76
CA GLU A 12 -7.86 -0.59 5.49
C GLU A 12 -7.88 -1.87 4.66
N ASN A 13 -8.98 -2.11 3.95
CA ASN A 13 -9.06 -3.28 3.09
C ASN A 13 -8.08 -3.19 1.95
N LEU A 14 -7.94 -2.01 1.39
CA LEU A 14 -6.98 -1.79 0.31
C LEU A 14 -5.56 -2.05 0.78
N GLU A 15 -5.23 -1.55 1.97
CA GLU A 15 -3.90 -1.73 2.51
C GLU A 15 -3.58 -3.20 2.75
N GLU A 16 -4.56 -3.95 3.23
CA GLU A 16 -4.36 -5.39 3.42
C GLU A 16 -4.04 -6.07 2.11
N ARG A 17 -4.74 -5.69 1.05
CA ARG A 17 -4.50 -6.30 -0.26
C ARG A 17 -3.13 -5.92 -0.80
N ILE A 18 -2.75 -4.66 -0.61
CA ILE A 18 -1.44 -4.21 -1.04
C ILE A 18 -0.34 -5.00 -0.34
N ILE A 19 -0.46 -5.11 0.98
CA ILE A 19 0.56 -5.79 1.77
C ILE A 19 0.63 -7.27 1.43
N SER A 20 -0.52 -7.93 1.30
CA SER A 20 -0.54 -9.34 0.95
C SER A 20 0.05 -9.60 -0.42
N PHE A 21 -0.31 -8.76 -1.39
CA PHE A 21 0.20 -8.92 -2.74
C PHE A 21 1.70 -8.65 -2.81
N LEU A 22 2.14 -7.63 -2.08
CA LEU A 22 3.56 -7.31 -2.03
C LEU A 22 4.36 -8.46 -1.43
N ALA A 23 3.86 -9.02 -0.33
CA ALA A 23 4.54 -10.14 0.31
C ALA A 23 4.65 -11.32 -0.64
N GLU A 24 3.59 -11.62 -1.34
CA GLU A 24 3.54 -12.74 -2.25
C GLU A 24 4.45 -12.52 -3.45
N LYS A 25 4.38 -11.34 -4.03
CA LYS A 25 5.13 -11.01 -5.22
C LYS A 25 6.63 -11.01 -4.96
N GLU A 26 7.04 -10.47 -3.83
CA GLU A 26 8.46 -10.35 -3.50
C GLU A 26 8.96 -11.51 -2.63
N ARG A 27 8.08 -12.41 -2.27
CA ARG A 27 8.42 -13.59 -1.47
C ARG A 27 9.04 -13.19 -0.14
N ILE A 28 8.42 -12.23 0.51
CA ILE A 28 8.81 -11.77 1.84
C ILE A 28 7.66 -12.02 2.81
N SER A 29 7.95 -11.90 4.09
CA SER A 29 6.93 -12.11 5.10
C SER A 29 5.92 -10.96 5.08
N LEU A 30 4.75 -11.21 5.69
CA LEU A 30 3.77 -10.15 5.81
C LEU A 30 4.31 -9.01 6.66
N GLU A 31 5.09 -9.32 7.69
CA GLU A 31 5.68 -8.28 8.51
C GLU A 31 6.62 -7.38 7.72
N GLU A 32 7.43 -8.00 6.89
CA GLU A 32 8.32 -7.22 6.04
C GLU A 32 7.55 -6.35 5.06
N ALA A 33 6.51 -6.92 4.46
CA ALA A 33 5.69 -6.18 3.52
C ALA A 33 4.99 -5.02 4.21
N MET A 34 4.50 -5.24 5.43
CA MET A 34 3.87 -4.17 6.19
C MET A 34 4.85 -3.04 6.46
N ASP A 35 6.06 -3.41 6.88
CA ASP A 35 7.08 -2.42 7.19
C ASP A 35 7.43 -1.60 5.96
N ILE A 36 7.59 -2.27 4.82
CA ILE A 36 7.88 -1.58 3.57
C ILE A 36 6.74 -0.62 3.21
N TYR A 37 5.52 -1.13 3.25
CA TYR A 37 4.37 -0.33 2.87
C TYR A 37 4.22 0.91 3.75
N TYR A 38 4.29 0.72 5.08
CA TYR A 38 4.04 1.84 5.98
C TYR A 38 5.16 2.87 5.99
N ASN A 39 6.32 2.52 5.46
CA ASN A 39 7.40 3.49 5.30
C ASN A 39 7.43 4.14 3.92
N SER A 40 6.47 3.82 3.08
CA SER A 40 6.44 4.32 1.72
C SER A 40 5.69 5.64 1.60
N LYS A 41 6.03 6.40 0.58
CA LYS A 41 5.28 7.60 0.24
C LYS A 41 3.90 7.23 -0.28
N LEU A 42 3.80 6.05 -0.87
CA LEU A 42 2.51 5.57 -1.38
C LEU A 42 1.49 5.48 -0.25
N ALA A 43 1.89 4.95 0.91
CA ALA A 43 0.99 4.85 2.05
C ALA A 43 0.48 6.23 2.46
N THR A 44 1.38 7.21 2.50
CA THR A 44 0.99 8.57 2.85
C THR A 44 -0.03 9.12 1.86
N MET A 45 0.21 8.89 0.58
CA MET A 45 -0.69 9.40 -0.46
C MET A 45 -2.07 8.75 -0.36
N ILE A 46 -2.11 7.46 -0.07
CA ILE A 46 -3.38 6.76 0.08
C ILE A 46 -4.14 7.29 1.28
N HIS A 47 -3.45 7.49 2.39
CA HIS A 47 -4.11 8.00 3.59
C HIS A 47 -4.66 9.40 3.38
N LYS A 48 -3.97 10.21 2.60
CA LYS A 48 -4.43 11.57 2.30
C LYS A 48 -5.46 11.59 1.19
N GLY A 49 -5.60 10.51 0.45
CA GLY A 49 -6.52 10.46 -0.67
C GLY A 49 -6.10 11.34 -1.82
N GLU A 50 -4.80 11.56 -1.99
CA GLU A 50 -4.32 12.46 -3.04
C GLU A 50 -4.53 11.85 -4.41
N TYR A 51 -5.07 12.66 -5.31
CA TYR A 51 -5.28 12.28 -6.71
C TYR A 51 -6.14 11.04 -6.88
N GLY A 52 -6.86 10.63 -5.84
CA GLY A 52 -7.73 9.46 -5.93
C GLY A 52 -7.00 8.16 -6.16
N ILE A 53 -5.72 8.10 -5.82
CA ILE A 53 -4.95 6.89 -6.10
C ILE A 53 -5.45 5.69 -5.31
N GLN A 54 -6.14 5.93 -4.19
CA GLN A 54 -6.69 4.84 -3.40
C GLN A 54 -7.76 4.05 -4.15
N TYR A 55 -8.22 4.59 -5.27
CA TYR A 55 -9.22 3.89 -6.09
C TYR A 55 -8.62 3.09 -7.23
N LEU A 56 -7.31 3.11 -7.36
CA LEU A 56 -6.63 2.29 -8.34
C LEU A 56 -6.55 0.84 -7.87
N ASP A 57 -6.38 -0.06 -8.82
CA ASP A 57 -6.21 -1.47 -8.50
C ASP A 57 -4.99 -1.64 -7.60
N TYR A 58 -5.12 -2.47 -6.57
CA TYR A 58 -4.02 -2.67 -5.63
C TYR A 58 -2.75 -3.21 -6.32
N LYS A 59 -2.93 -3.96 -7.39
CA LYS A 59 -1.77 -4.48 -8.13
C LYS A 59 -1.00 -3.34 -8.80
N VAL A 60 -1.74 -2.36 -9.32
CA VAL A 60 -1.12 -1.19 -9.91
C VAL A 60 -0.38 -0.39 -8.85
N LEU A 61 -0.99 -0.28 -7.68
CA LEU A 61 -0.37 0.48 -6.59
C LEU A 61 0.94 -0.16 -6.14
N VAL A 62 0.97 -1.50 -6.07
CA VAL A 62 2.20 -2.20 -5.70
C VAL A 62 3.27 -1.96 -6.75
N GLU A 63 2.90 -1.97 -8.03
CA GLU A 63 3.87 -1.70 -9.09
C GLU A 63 4.42 -0.30 -8.99
N ILE A 64 3.55 0.67 -8.68
CA ILE A 64 4.00 2.04 -8.49
C ILE A 64 5.00 2.10 -7.34
N LEU A 65 4.71 1.43 -6.25
CA LEU A 65 5.61 1.38 -5.10
C LEU A 65 6.98 0.85 -5.50
N LEU A 66 6.99 -0.27 -6.21
CA LEU A 66 8.24 -0.91 -6.59
C LEU A 66 9.04 -0.08 -7.59
N GLU A 67 8.35 0.67 -8.45
CA GLU A 67 9.03 1.49 -9.44
C GLU A 67 9.53 2.80 -8.88
N THR A 68 8.75 3.41 -7.98
CA THR A 68 9.10 4.73 -7.48
C THR A 68 9.92 4.71 -6.21
N GLU A 69 9.87 3.60 -5.47
CA GLU A 69 10.59 3.51 -4.20
C GLU A 69 11.30 2.17 -4.07
N PRO A 70 12.10 1.80 -5.08
CA PRO A 70 12.78 0.50 -5.05
C PRO A 70 13.76 0.37 -3.88
N GLU A 71 14.22 1.48 -3.34
CA GLU A 71 15.16 1.44 -2.22
C GLU A 71 14.54 0.78 -1.00
N LEU A 72 13.22 0.80 -0.86
CA LEU A 72 12.57 0.17 0.28
C LEU A 72 12.71 -1.35 0.24
N MET A 73 12.93 -1.91 -0.93
CA MET A 73 13.10 -3.34 -1.09
C MET A 73 14.53 -3.81 -0.83
N GLN A 74 15.48 -2.87 -0.78
CA GLN A 74 16.88 -3.20 -0.58
C GLN A 74 17.22 -3.11 0.91
N ARG A 75 16.60 -3.99 1.67
CA ARG A 75 16.82 -4.02 3.11
C ARG A 75 17.77 -5.14 3.44
N SER A 76 18.68 -4.84 4.30
CA SER A 76 19.67 -5.85 4.70
C SER A 76 19.42 -6.33 6.12
#